data_dca79fc27c2bb8c0f9ea4c0a39807192
#
_entry.id   dca79fc27c2bb8c0f9ea4c0a39807192
#
_cell.length_a   1.000
_cell.length_b   1.000
_cell.length_c   1.000
_cell.angle_alpha   90.00
_cell.angle_beta   90.00
_cell.angle_gamma   90.00
#
_symmetry.space_group_name_H-M   'P 1'
#
loop_
_entity.id
_entity.type
_entity.pdbx_description
1 polymer ?
#
loop_
_entity_poly.entity_id
_entity_poly.type
_entity_poly.pdbx_seq_one_letter_code
_entity_poly.pdbx_strand_id
1 'polypeptide(L)'
;MKKYLSLTLALTLLLSACTLFTGCGEKDTVVDDNQTEVETQTGAEDEAETETETEAETEVETETALDVSDLKVGFIFLHDENSTYDKNFIDAAKVATEKLGLADEQVIFKVNVPEDIACYDTAAELADDGCDLIFADSFGHEDFMIQAAEEFTDVVFCHATGTKAHTVNLPNYFNAFASIYEGRYLVGVAAGLKLNAMIEAGDIKPEEAKMGYVGAHPYAEVKSGYTSFYLGAKSVCPTVTMDVKFTNSWFDIALEKEAANALINDGCVLISQHADSEGAPKACEEAGVPNVAYNLDTTIWGPNTALVSSKINWAPYFEHIITAVANGTAIEQDYCYGLKEESVQILGFNEKVAAEGTAAKLEEVKEKLISGEIKVFDTATFTVDGETLTSYIADVDDDGTFTPETEVIADGYFHESEYRSAPYFDIDIDGINLK
;
A
#
# COMPACT_ATOMS: atom_id res chain seq x y z
N MET A 1 -27.90 -42.19 24.39
CA MET A 1 -27.86 -42.56 25.80
C MET A 1 -26.71 -41.80 26.44
N LYS A 2 -27.07 -40.74 27.20
CA LYS A 2 -26.74 -40.45 28.61
C LYS A 2 -25.22 -40.53 28.90
N LYS A 3 -24.50 -39.56 29.52
CA LYS A 3 -24.87 -38.65 30.62
C LYS A 3 -23.89 -37.51 30.73
N TYR A 4 -24.39 -36.39 31.15
CA TYR A 4 -23.77 -35.22 31.77
C TYR A 4 -22.82 -35.54 32.91
N LEU A 5 -21.81 -34.72 33.19
CA LEU A 5 -21.55 -34.26 34.55
C LEU A 5 -20.82 -32.89 34.54
N SER A 6 -21.54 -31.95 35.07
CA SER A 6 -21.14 -30.62 35.53
C SER A 6 -20.42 -30.75 36.87
N LEU A 7 -19.41 -29.93 37.15
CA LEU A 7 -19.14 -29.49 38.53
C LEU A 7 -18.54 -28.08 38.56
N THR A 8 -19.18 -27.30 39.36
CA THR A 8 -19.08 -25.89 39.68
C THR A 8 -18.05 -25.57 40.76
N LEU A 9 -17.56 -24.31 40.71
CA LEU A 9 -17.34 -23.40 41.84
C LEU A 9 -16.14 -23.55 42.76
N ALA A 10 -15.28 -22.54 42.82
CA ALA A 10 -14.93 -21.89 44.10
C ALA A 10 -14.24 -20.53 43.88
N LEU A 11 -14.98 -19.52 44.26
CA LEU A 11 -14.66 -18.11 44.50
C LEU A 11 -13.78 -17.99 45.77
N THR A 12 -12.68 -17.23 45.75
CA THR A 12 -12.12 -16.62 46.95
C THR A 12 -11.63 -15.19 46.68
N LEU A 13 -12.41 -14.27 47.22
CA LEU A 13 -12.02 -12.88 47.48
C LEU A 13 -10.95 -12.85 48.59
N LEU A 14 -9.98 -11.95 48.44
CA LEU A 14 -9.26 -11.38 49.57
C LEU A 14 -8.99 -9.89 49.30
N LEU A 15 -9.76 -9.04 50.03
CA LEU A 15 -9.50 -7.63 50.27
C LEU A 15 -8.37 -7.46 51.31
N SER A 16 -7.51 -6.45 51.12
CA SER A 16 -6.95 -5.62 52.23
C SER A 16 -6.22 -4.43 51.57
N ALA A 17 -6.68 -3.25 51.64
CA ALA A 17 -6.80 -2.18 52.65
C ALA A 17 -5.60 -1.24 52.62
N CYS A 18 -5.94 -0.02 52.26
CA CYS A 18 -5.47 1.32 52.53
C CYS A 18 -4.23 1.56 53.38
N THR A 19 -3.38 2.50 52.97
CA THR A 19 -3.01 3.61 53.85
C THR A 19 -2.80 4.90 53.08
N LEU A 20 -3.55 5.91 53.49
CA LEU A 20 -3.46 7.33 53.20
C LEU A 20 -2.25 7.94 53.88
N PHE A 21 -1.52 8.85 53.23
CA PHE A 21 -0.87 9.95 53.91
C PHE A 21 -1.11 11.25 53.13
N THR A 22 -1.87 12.11 53.79
CA THR A 22 -2.10 13.53 53.53
C THR A 22 -0.91 14.36 54.08
N GLY A 23 -0.55 15.41 53.37
CA GLY A 23 0.33 16.46 53.86
C GLY A 23 0.18 17.73 53.01
N CYS A 24 -0.67 18.63 53.49
CA CYS A 24 -0.87 20.00 53.05
C CYS A 24 0.36 20.90 53.29
N GLY A 25 0.49 21.93 52.45
CA GLY A 25 1.36 23.08 52.71
C GLY A 25 1.21 24.14 51.65
N GLU A 26 0.32 25.08 51.92
CA GLU A 26 -0.03 26.28 51.17
C GLU A 26 1.01 27.41 51.36
N LYS A 27 0.98 28.31 50.37
CA LYS A 27 1.10 29.82 50.40
C LYS A 27 2.40 30.39 49.89
N ASP A 28 2.25 31.21 48.99
CA ASP A 28 1.83 32.57 48.69
C ASP A 28 3.00 33.49 48.27
N THR A 29 2.74 34.12 47.19
CA THR A 29 2.82 35.54 46.80
C THR A 29 4.16 36.26 46.59
N VAL A 30 4.13 36.93 45.46
CA VAL A 30 4.23 38.35 45.16
C VAL A 30 5.52 38.86 44.52
N VAL A 31 5.37 39.23 43.25
CA VAL A 31 5.66 40.49 42.54
C VAL A 31 6.96 41.22 42.92
N ASP A 32 7.81 41.58 41.98
CA ASP A 32 7.93 42.93 41.46
C ASP A 32 9.09 43.13 40.49
N ASP A 33 8.76 43.83 39.46
CA ASP A 33 9.44 44.78 38.61
C ASP A 33 10.87 45.22 38.98
N ASN A 34 11.77 45.31 38.01
CA ASN A 34 12.26 46.60 37.54
C ASN A 34 13.20 46.54 36.36
N GLN A 35 12.90 47.39 35.40
CA GLN A 35 13.75 47.87 34.32
C GLN A 35 14.97 48.61 34.87
N THR A 36 16.07 48.60 34.16
CA THR A 36 16.76 49.88 33.83
C THR A 36 17.74 49.69 32.66
N GLU A 37 17.56 50.56 31.69
CA GLU A 37 18.48 50.92 30.60
C GLU A 37 19.80 51.51 31.13
N VAL A 38 20.79 51.57 30.26
CA VAL A 38 21.52 52.76 29.83
C VAL A 38 22.95 52.47 29.39
N GLU A 39 23.17 52.66 28.12
CA GLU A 39 24.13 53.47 27.35
C GLU A 39 25.65 53.29 27.49
N THR A 40 26.19 53.08 26.29
CA THR A 40 27.20 53.85 25.51
C THR A 40 28.60 54.09 26.12
N GLN A 41 29.65 53.71 25.43
CA GLN A 41 30.52 54.55 24.58
C GLN A 41 31.87 53.90 24.25
N THR A 42 32.13 53.86 22.97
CA THR A 42 33.33 54.26 22.19
C THR A 42 34.75 54.02 22.72
N GLY A 43 35.54 53.43 21.83
CA GLY A 43 36.99 53.51 21.79
C GLY A 43 37.56 52.71 20.64
N ALA A 44 37.91 53.40 19.57
CA ALA A 44 38.69 52.86 18.47
C ALA A 44 40.17 52.75 18.85
N GLU A 45 40.82 51.69 18.41
CA GLU A 45 42.20 51.77 17.94
C GLU A 45 42.54 50.56 17.06
N ASP A 46 43.21 50.92 16.02
CA ASP A 46 43.67 50.21 14.86
C ASP A 46 44.79 49.22 15.23
N GLU A 47 44.78 48.01 14.70
CA GLU A 47 46.01 47.31 14.29
C GLU A 47 45.68 46.22 13.28
N ALA A 48 46.32 46.35 12.12
CA ALA A 48 46.27 45.44 11.01
C ALA A 48 47.05 44.15 11.31
N GLU A 49 46.46 42.98 11.13
CA GLU A 49 47.22 41.77 10.87
C GLU A 49 46.49 40.87 9.85
N THR A 50 47.15 40.75 8.73
CA THR A 50 47.31 39.64 7.81
C THR A 50 46.14 38.63 7.67
N GLU A 51 45.43 38.77 6.57
CA GLU A 51 44.58 37.74 6.00
C GLU A 51 45.44 36.53 5.63
N THR A 52 45.20 35.40 6.31
CA THR A 52 45.57 34.07 5.82
C THR A 52 44.29 33.46 5.28
N GLU A 53 44.14 33.47 3.95
CA GLU A 53 43.13 32.69 3.25
C GLU A 53 43.39 31.22 3.53
N THR A 54 42.55 30.62 4.36
CA THR A 54 42.45 29.17 4.42
C THR A 54 41.42 28.77 3.33
N GLU A 55 41.93 28.33 2.22
CA GLU A 55 41.13 27.60 1.24
C GLU A 55 40.47 26.39 1.96
N ALA A 56 39.17 26.47 2.18
CA ALA A 56 38.37 25.31 2.52
C ALA A 56 38.33 24.43 1.26
N GLU A 57 39.15 23.41 1.23
CA GLU A 57 38.93 22.28 0.31
C GLU A 57 37.55 21.71 0.60
N THR A 58 36.61 22.00 -0.27
CA THR A 58 35.36 21.27 -0.33
C THR A 58 35.74 19.87 -0.79
N GLU A 59 35.81 18.91 0.13
CA GLU A 59 35.82 17.49 -0.22
C GLU A 59 34.53 17.26 -1.01
N VAL A 60 34.69 17.15 -2.33
CA VAL A 60 33.69 16.53 -3.19
C VAL A 60 33.73 15.05 -2.79
N GLU A 61 32.77 14.60 -1.97
CA GLU A 61 32.49 13.19 -1.84
C GLU A 61 32.23 12.68 -3.27
N THR A 62 33.20 12.03 -3.85
CA THR A 62 32.99 11.20 -5.02
C THR A 62 32.09 10.06 -4.54
N GLU A 63 30.78 10.10 -4.88
CA GLU A 63 29.94 8.94 -4.79
C GLU A 63 30.71 7.79 -5.47
N THR A 64 31.18 6.85 -4.67
CA THR A 64 31.72 5.60 -5.21
C THR A 64 30.58 4.92 -5.92
N ALA A 65 30.72 4.70 -7.23
CA ALA A 65 29.72 3.99 -8.00
C ALA A 65 29.41 2.66 -7.32
N LEU A 66 28.11 2.32 -7.21
CA LEU A 66 27.65 1.05 -6.64
C LEU A 66 28.32 -0.10 -7.40
N ASP A 67 29.00 -0.99 -6.68
CA ASP A 67 29.61 -2.17 -7.29
C ASP A 67 28.62 -3.34 -7.29
N VAL A 68 28.04 -3.61 -8.44
CA VAL A 68 27.10 -4.73 -8.68
C VAL A 68 27.70 -5.81 -9.56
N SER A 69 29.01 -5.76 -9.81
CA SER A 69 29.68 -6.63 -10.81
C SER A 69 29.55 -8.13 -10.54
N ASP A 70 29.51 -8.51 -9.26
CA ASP A 70 29.38 -9.90 -8.82
C ASP A 70 27.97 -10.26 -8.34
N LEU A 71 27.05 -9.28 -8.29
CA LEU A 71 25.68 -9.47 -7.78
C LEU A 71 24.82 -10.22 -8.80
N LYS A 72 24.02 -11.18 -8.34
CA LYS A 72 23.03 -11.90 -9.14
C LYS A 72 21.67 -11.89 -8.48
N VAL A 73 20.62 -11.57 -9.25
CA VAL A 73 19.26 -11.38 -8.76
C VAL A 73 18.28 -12.29 -9.48
N GLY A 74 17.48 -13.02 -8.72
CA GLY A 74 16.40 -13.89 -9.21
C GLY A 74 15.02 -13.30 -8.91
N PHE A 75 14.11 -13.41 -9.88
CA PHE A 75 12.71 -13.00 -9.75
C PHE A 75 11.79 -14.16 -10.07
N ILE A 76 10.79 -14.39 -9.23
CA ILE A 76 9.78 -15.45 -9.36
C ILE A 76 8.41 -14.79 -9.51
N PHE A 77 7.69 -15.12 -10.59
CA PHE A 77 6.38 -14.57 -10.91
C PHE A 77 5.36 -15.68 -11.10
N LEU A 78 4.13 -15.46 -10.56
CA LEU A 78 3.03 -16.42 -10.67
C LEU A 78 2.61 -16.65 -12.14
N HIS A 79 2.56 -15.57 -12.91
CA HIS A 79 2.23 -15.61 -14.35
C HIS A 79 3.35 -14.98 -15.19
N ASP A 80 3.01 -14.54 -16.38
CA ASP A 80 3.91 -13.84 -17.29
C ASP A 80 3.38 -12.42 -17.61
N GLU A 81 3.95 -11.77 -18.62
CA GLU A 81 3.60 -10.40 -19.03
C GLU A 81 2.14 -10.24 -19.51
N ASN A 82 1.33 -11.30 -19.58
CA ASN A 82 -0.10 -11.20 -19.90
C ASN A 82 -0.95 -10.81 -18.68
N SER A 83 -0.49 -11.12 -17.45
CA SER A 83 -1.08 -10.62 -16.23
C SER A 83 -0.63 -9.17 -15.99
N THR A 84 -1.58 -8.29 -15.65
CA THR A 84 -1.26 -6.87 -15.37
C THR A 84 -0.45 -6.71 -14.10
N TYR A 85 -0.66 -7.60 -13.13
CA TYR A 85 0.07 -7.64 -11.86
C TYR A 85 1.53 -8.03 -12.08
N ASP A 86 1.78 -9.22 -12.64
CA ASP A 86 3.14 -9.73 -12.88
C ASP A 86 3.92 -8.83 -13.84
N LYS A 87 3.26 -8.33 -14.90
CA LYS A 87 3.88 -7.38 -15.82
C LYS A 87 4.38 -6.12 -15.13
N ASN A 88 3.65 -5.60 -14.14
CA ASN A 88 4.05 -4.42 -13.40
C ASN A 88 5.37 -4.66 -12.63
N PHE A 89 5.56 -5.85 -12.03
CA PHE A 89 6.82 -6.24 -11.39
C PHE A 89 7.94 -6.45 -12.41
N ILE A 90 7.67 -7.18 -13.48
CA ILE A 90 8.65 -7.48 -14.54
C ILE A 90 9.21 -6.18 -15.14
N ASP A 91 8.32 -5.23 -15.47
CA ASP A 91 8.72 -3.94 -16.04
C ASP A 91 9.55 -3.11 -15.03
N ALA A 92 9.16 -3.11 -13.76
CA ALA A 92 9.86 -2.39 -12.70
C ALA A 92 11.25 -3.02 -12.40
N ALA A 93 11.34 -4.35 -12.38
CA ALA A 93 12.60 -5.06 -12.20
C ALA A 93 13.59 -4.74 -13.33
N LYS A 94 13.13 -4.75 -14.59
CA LYS A 94 13.94 -4.35 -15.75
C LYS A 94 14.46 -2.92 -15.63
N VAL A 95 13.57 -1.97 -15.23
CA VAL A 95 13.95 -0.56 -15.04
C VAL A 95 15.01 -0.41 -13.94
N ALA A 96 14.80 -1.05 -12.79
CA ALA A 96 15.71 -0.95 -11.65
C ALA A 96 17.08 -1.57 -11.94
N THR A 97 17.10 -2.78 -12.51
CA THR A 97 18.34 -3.50 -12.81
C THR A 97 19.16 -2.80 -13.91
N GLU A 98 18.50 -2.26 -14.95
CA GLU A 98 19.17 -1.44 -15.98
C GLU A 98 19.77 -0.17 -15.37
N LYS A 99 19.00 0.54 -14.52
CA LYS A 99 19.44 1.78 -13.86
C LYS A 99 20.65 1.55 -12.94
N LEU A 100 20.70 0.43 -12.25
CA LEU A 100 21.80 0.04 -11.37
C LEU A 100 23.00 -0.55 -12.13
N GLY A 101 22.86 -0.81 -13.42
CA GLY A 101 23.96 -1.29 -14.29
C GLY A 101 24.21 -2.80 -14.22
N LEU A 102 23.21 -3.59 -13.79
CA LEU A 102 23.32 -5.04 -13.87
C LEU A 102 23.31 -5.50 -15.34
N ALA A 103 24.15 -6.46 -15.68
CA ALA A 103 24.13 -7.10 -16.99
C ALA A 103 22.98 -8.12 -17.09
N ASP A 104 22.53 -8.44 -18.30
CA ASP A 104 21.42 -9.39 -18.52
C ASP A 104 21.68 -10.78 -17.88
N GLU A 105 22.95 -11.21 -17.81
CA GLU A 105 23.33 -12.50 -17.22
C GLU A 105 23.22 -12.53 -15.69
N GLN A 106 23.13 -11.36 -15.05
CA GLN A 106 22.98 -11.21 -13.61
C GLN A 106 21.52 -11.22 -13.15
N VAL A 107 20.56 -11.15 -14.08
CA VAL A 107 19.13 -11.03 -13.78
C VAL A 107 18.37 -12.21 -14.36
N ILE A 108 17.75 -13.00 -13.48
CA ILE A 108 17.01 -14.20 -13.88
C ILE A 108 15.53 -14.03 -13.59
N PHE A 109 14.70 -14.17 -14.61
CA PHE A 109 13.24 -14.17 -14.49
C PHE A 109 12.69 -15.60 -14.61
N LYS A 110 11.92 -16.05 -13.62
CA LYS A 110 11.15 -17.29 -13.61
C LYS A 110 9.67 -16.93 -13.62
N VAL A 111 8.98 -17.24 -14.69
CA VAL A 111 7.54 -16.94 -14.90
C VAL A 111 6.71 -18.20 -14.87
N ASN A 112 5.40 -18.08 -14.62
CA ASN A 112 4.45 -19.18 -14.52
C ASN A 112 4.83 -20.19 -13.42
N VAL A 113 5.29 -19.67 -12.27
CA VAL A 113 5.64 -20.46 -11.08
C VAL A 113 4.41 -20.52 -10.17
N PRO A 114 3.76 -21.69 -10.01
CA PRO A 114 2.53 -21.77 -9.21
C PRO A 114 2.78 -21.56 -7.70
N GLU A 115 1.70 -21.21 -7.00
CA GLU A 115 1.68 -21.00 -5.55
C GLU A 115 1.69 -22.36 -4.79
N ASP A 116 2.70 -23.15 -5.03
CA ASP A 116 2.91 -24.47 -4.42
C ASP A 116 4.41 -24.77 -4.25
N ILE A 117 4.77 -26.03 -4.00
CA ILE A 117 6.16 -26.46 -3.80
C ILE A 117 7.09 -26.09 -4.96
N ALA A 118 6.57 -25.84 -6.15
CA ALA A 118 7.38 -25.39 -7.28
C ALA A 118 8.01 -24.00 -7.03
N CYS A 119 7.40 -23.17 -6.20
CA CYS A 119 7.99 -21.90 -5.78
C CYS A 119 9.28 -22.14 -4.97
N TYR A 120 9.24 -23.03 -3.97
CA TYR A 120 10.43 -23.42 -3.22
C TYR A 120 11.50 -24.03 -4.13
N ASP A 121 11.12 -25.00 -5.00
CA ASP A 121 12.05 -25.64 -5.92
C ASP A 121 12.73 -24.61 -6.84
N THR A 122 11.98 -23.61 -7.30
CA THR A 122 12.50 -22.51 -8.14
C THR A 122 13.42 -21.57 -7.35
N ALA A 123 13.06 -21.23 -6.12
CA ALA A 123 13.88 -20.40 -5.24
C ALA A 123 15.20 -21.11 -4.89
N ALA A 124 15.17 -22.41 -4.60
CA ALA A 124 16.35 -23.23 -4.37
C ALA A 124 17.25 -23.33 -5.62
N GLU A 125 16.66 -23.51 -6.82
CA GLU A 125 17.41 -23.49 -8.09
C GLU A 125 18.15 -22.16 -8.28
N LEU A 126 17.47 -21.02 -8.02
CA LEU A 126 18.08 -19.68 -8.13
C LEU A 126 19.21 -19.47 -7.11
N ALA A 127 19.04 -19.96 -5.87
CA ALA A 127 20.09 -19.90 -4.85
C ALA A 127 21.29 -20.76 -5.25
N ASP A 128 21.08 -22.00 -5.73
CA ASP A 128 22.13 -22.87 -6.24
C ASP A 128 22.84 -22.31 -7.49
N ASP A 129 22.12 -21.53 -8.31
CA ASP A 129 22.66 -20.79 -9.46
C ASP A 129 23.48 -19.56 -9.02
N GLY A 130 23.55 -19.26 -7.73
CA GLY A 130 24.36 -18.21 -7.13
C GLY A 130 23.67 -16.84 -7.11
N CYS A 131 22.34 -16.77 -7.01
CA CYS A 131 21.66 -15.52 -6.74
C CYS A 131 21.88 -15.06 -5.30
N ASP A 132 22.23 -13.79 -5.11
CA ASP A 132 22.40 -13.15 -3.80
C ASP A 132 21.09 -12.61 -3.26
N LEU A 133 20.13 -12.32 -4.16
CA LEU A 133 18.79 -11.80 -3.88
C LEU A 133 17.77 -12.56 -4.72
N ILE A 134 16.71 -13.04 -4.10
CA ILE A 134 15.58 -13.70 -4.75
C ILE A 134 14.28 -13.03 -4.31
N PHE A 135 13.45 -12.59 -5.26
CA PHE A 135 12.16 -11.95 -5.03
C PHE A 135 11.03 -12.79 -5.62
N ALA A 136 9.90 -12.88 -4.89
CA ALA A 136 8.67 -13.48 -5.40
C ALA A 136 7.47 -12.53 -5.23
N ASP A 137 6.53 -12.54 -6.17
CA ASP A 137 5.47 -11.55 -6.26
C ASP A 137 4.10 -11.98 -5.72
N SER A 138 3.82 -13.26 -5.61
CA SER A 138 2.45 -13.71 -5.36
C SER A 138 2.19 -14.11 -3.91
N PHE A 139 0.97 -13.82 -3.41
CA PHE A 139 0.54 -14.07 -2.03
C PHE A 139 0.80 -15.51 -1.56
N GLY A 140 0.50 -16.51 -2.38
CA GLY A 140 0.71 -17.92 -2.02
C GLY A 140 2.14 -18.41 -2.14
N HIS A 141 3.10 -17.59 -2.57
CA HIS A 141 4.52 -17.92 -2.57
C HIS A 141 5.16 -17.79 -1.18
N GLU A 142 4.55 -17.08 -0.22
CA GLU A 142 5.17 -16.68 1.04
C GLU A 142 5.79 -17.84 1.83
N ASP A 143 5.02 -18.90 2.12
CA ASP A 143 5.50 -20.04 2.92
C ASP A 143 6.68 -20.78 2.26
N PHE A 144 6.70 -20.82 0.94
CA PHE A 144 7.77 -21.45 0.16
C PHE A 144 9.03 -20.60 0.11
N MET A 145 8.89 -19.28 0.07
CA MET A 145 10.02 -18.34 0.18
C MET A 145 10.63 -18.36 1.58
N ILE A 146 9.82 -18.47 2.63
CA ILE A 146 10.29 -18.65 4.02
C ILE A 146 11.07 -19.96 4.13
N GLN A 147 10.54 -21.08 3.59
CA GLN A 147 11.23 -22.36 3.59
C GLN A 147 12.59 -22.28 2.89
N ALA A 148 12.68 -21.56 1.76
CA ALA A 148 13.95 -21.35 1.07
C ALA A 148 14.91 -20.48 1.89
N ALA A 149 14.43 -19.43 2.54
CA ALA A 149 15.24 -18.57 3.39
C ALA A 149 15.80 -19.30 4.63
N GLU A 150 15.07 -20.26 5.19
CA GLU A 150 15.56 -21.14 6.27
C GLU A 150 16.72 -22.02 5.83
N GLU A 151 16.72 -22.48 4.58
CA GLU A 151 17.77 -23.38 4.03
C GLU A 151 18.97 -22.61 3.49
N PHE A 152 18.75 -21.52 2.75
CA PHE A 152 19.80 -20.74 2.08
C PHE A 152 20.11 -19.44 2.84
N THR A 153 20.74 -19.56 4.00
CA THR A 153 20.93 -18.46 4.96
C THR A 153 21.83 -17.32 4.49
N ASP A 154 22.61 -17.54 3.44
CA ASP A 154 23.50 -16.53 2.83
C ASP A 154 22.83 -15.77 1.66
N VAL A 155 21.60 -16.13 1.29
CA VAL A 155 20.79 -15.50 0.24
C VAL A 155 19.71 -14.65 0.86
N VAL A 156 19.46 -13.47 0.29
CA VAL A 156 18.36 -12.58 0.71
C VAL A 156 17.08 -12.94 -0.05
N PHE A 157 16.01 -13.19 0.67
CA PHE A 157 14.69 -13.48 0.12
C PHE A 157 13.73 -12.34 0.40
N CYS A 158 13.05 -11.88 -0.64
CA CYS A 158 12.07 -10.81 -0.55
C CYS A 158 10.74 -11.28 -1.16
N HIS A 159 9.63 -10.84 -0.58
CA HIS A 159 8.32 -11.28 -1.02
C HIS A 159 7.31 -10.11 -1.00
N ALA A 160 6.58 -9.94 -2.10
CA ALA A 160 5.46 -9.01 -2.14
C ALA A 160 4.20 -9.64 -1.50
N THR A 161 3.35 -8.81 -0.90
CA THR A 161 2.09 -9.21 -0.26
C THR A 161 2.22 -10.10 0.97
N GLY A 162 3.45 -10.41 1.39
CA GLY A 162 3.71 -11.25 2.54
C GLY A 162 3.28 -10.62 3.87
N THR A 163 3.02 -11.47 4.85
CA THR A 163 2.47 -11.08 6.16
C THR A 163 3.31 -11.54 7.33
N LYS A 164 4.40 -12.29 7.09
CA LYS A 164 5.11 -13.05 8.13
C LYS A 164 6.56 -12.63 8.37
N ALA A 165 7.12 -11.66 7.66
CA ALA A 165 8.54 -11.32 7.82
C ALA A 165 8.89 -10.94 9.26
N HIS A 166 8.05 -10.11 9.92
CA HIS A 166 8.25 -9.68 11.31
C HIS A 166 7.92 -10.76 12.35
N THR A 167 7.30 -11.90 11.95
CA THR A 167 6.94 -12.99 12.86
C THR A 167 7.92 -14.17 12.80
N VAL A 168 8.48 -14.47 11.62
CA VAL A 168 9.38 -15.62 11.45
C VAL A 168 10.81 -15.37 11.96
N ASN A 169 11.19 -14.12 12.20
CA ASN A 169 12.49 -13.72 12.74
C ASN A 169 13.71 -14.27 11.95
N LEU A 170 13.58 -14.38 10.63
CA LEU A 170 14.69 -14.76 9.75
C LEU A 170 15.47 -13.50 9.34
N PRO A 171 16.81 -13.49 9.46
CA PRO A 171 17.61 -12.30 9.15
C PRO A 171 17.72 -12.01 7.65
N ASN A 172 17.30 -12.93 6.81
CA ASN A 172 17.40 -12.89 5.36
C ASN A 172 16.05 -12.99 4.63
N TYR A 173 14.92 -12.79 5.34
CA TYR A 173 13.58 -12.79 4.76
C TYR A 173 12.85 -11.47 5.03
N PHE A 174 12.30 -10.84 3.99
CA PHE A 174 11.73 -9.50 4.03
C PHE A 174 10.43 -9.44 3.21
N ASN A 175 9.44 -8.70 3.72
CA ASN A 175 8.22 -8.41 2.98
C ASN A 175 8.21 -7.00 2.41
N ALA A 176 7.50 -6.81 1.30
CA ALA A 176 7.32 -5.51 0.68
C ALA A 176 5.89 -5.33 0.15
N PHE A 177 5.40 -4.12 0.28
CA PHE A 177 4.19 -3.66 -0.40
C PHE A 177 4.25 -2.14 -0.59
N ALA A 178 3.09 -1.52 -0.81
CA ALA A 178 2.96 -0.07 -0.82
C ALA A 178 1.61 0.35 -0.26
N SER A 179 1.51 1.60 0.20
CA SER A 179 0.25 2.23 0.62
C SER A 179 -0.64 2.48 -0.60
N ILE A 180 -0.95 1.43 -1.36
CA ILE A 180 -1.70 1.51 -2.63
C ILE A 180 -3.11 2.07 -2.44
N TYR A 181 -3.66 1.98 -1.23
CA TYR A 181 -4.93 2.60 -0.88
C TYR A 181 -4.95 4.12 -1.14
N GLU A 182 -3.81 4.81 -1.07
CA GLU A 182 -3.70 6.22 -1.45
C GLU A 182 -3.98 6.42 -2.96
N GLY A 183 -3.37 5.60 -3.81
CA GLY A 183 -3.61 5.60 -5.26
C GLY A 183 -5.02 5.19 -5.62
N ARG A 184 -5.55 4.17 -4.93
CA ARG A 184 -6.95 3.73 -5.09
C ARG A 184 -7.94 4.85 -4.71
N TYR A 185 -7.68 5.57 -3.63
CA TYR A 185 -8.48 6.74 -3.25
C TYR A 185 -8.45 7.82 -4.33
N LEU A 186 -7.26 8.16 -4.86
CA LEU A 186 -7.12 9.14 -5.93
C LEU A 186 -7.92 8.77 -7.17
N VAL A 187 -7.79 7.54 -7.67
CA VAL A 187 -8.56 7.14 -8.85
C VAL A 187 -10.06 6.99 -8.53
N GLY A 188 -10.41 6.76 -7.26
CA GLY A 188 -11.78 6.85 -6.75
C GLY A 188 -12.34 8.26 -6.87
N VAL A 189 -11.56 9.29 -6.55
CA VAL A 189 -11.96 10.69 -6.76
C VAL A 189 -12.24 10.96 -8.24
N ALA A 190 -11.40 10.45 -9.17
CA ALA A 190 -11.67 10.58 -10.60
C ALA A 190 -12.99 9.89 -11.01
N ALA A 191 -13.27 8.71 -10.46
CA ALA A 191 -14.52 7.99 -10.68
C ALA A 191 -15.74 8.79 -10.19
N GLY A 192 -15.67 9.36 -8.97
CA GLY A 192 -16.74 10.17 -8.40
C GLY A 192 -17.02 11.45 -9.20
N LEU A 193 -15.97 12.12 -9.70
CA LEU A 193 -16.11 13.27 -10.59
C LEU A 193 -16.77 12.88 -11.91
N LYS A 194 -16.41 11.72 -12.47
CA LYS A 194 -17.06 11.20 -13.68
C LYS A 194 -18.54 10.93 -13.46
N LEU A 195 -18.91 10.31 -12.32
CA LEU A 195 -20.31 10.10 -11.95
C LEU A 195 -21.07 11.41 -11.82
N ASN A 196 -20.50 12.44 -11.20
CA ASN A 196 -21.10 13.76 -11.10
C ASN A 196 -21.34 14.39 -12.49
N ALA A 197 -20.37 14.29 -13.39
CA ALA A 197 -20.53 14.77 -14.75
C ALA A 197 -21.66 14.05 -15.51
N MET A 198 -21.82 12.74 -15.31
CA MET A 198 -22.94 11.97 -15.86
C MET A 198 -24.31 12.40 -15.27
N ILE A 199 -24.35 12.71 -13.95
CA ILE A 199 -25.55 13.25 -13.29
C ILE A 199 -25.90 14.64 -13.85
N GLU A 200 -24.91 15.51 -13.98
CA GLU A 200 -25.09 16.89 -14.51
C GLU A 200 -25.54 16.88 -15.99
N ALA A 201 -25.03 15.92 -16.78
CA ALA A 201 -25.47 15.73 -18.18
C ALA A 201 -26.87 15.13 -18.28
N GLY A 202 -27.42 14.57 -17.21
CA GLY A 202 -28.71 13.88 -17.19
C GLY A 202 -28.65 12.45 -17.77
N ASP A 203 -27.46 11.90 -17.90
CA ASP A 203 -27.25 10.51 -18.36
C ASP A 203 -27.68 9.50 -17.30
N ILE A 204 -27.51 9.86 -16.01
CA ILE A 204 -27.96 9.08 -14.84
C ILE A 204 -28.57 10.04 -13.82
N LYS A 205 -29.36 9.47 -12.89
CA LYS A 205 -29.82 10.20 -11.70
C LYS A 205 -28.86 10.01 -10.53
N PRO A 206 -28.91 10.89 -9.49
CA PRO A 206 -28.07 10.72 -8.30
C PRO A 206 -28.18 9.34 -7.64
N GLU A 207 -29.39 8.76 -7.57
CA GLU A 207 -29.65 7.43 -7.02
C GLU A 207 -29.19 6.28 -7.92
N GLU A 208 -28.80 6.56 -9.16
CA GLU A 208 -28.25 5.61 -10.13
C GLU A 208 -26.71 5.66 -10.18
N ALA A 209 -26.06 6.49 -9.36
CA ALA A 209 -24.60 6.57 -9.26
C ALA A 209 -24.05 5.32 -8.54
N LYS A 210 -24.01 4.21 -9.27
CA LYS A 210 -23.57 2.92 -8.77
C LYS A 210 -22.34 2.43 -9.52
N MET A 211 -21.26 2.19 -8.78
CA MET A 211 -20.02 1.59 -9.30
C MET A 211 -20.08 0.07 -9.18
N GLY A 212 -19.38 -0.63 -10.05
CA GLY A 212 -19.08 -2.03 -9.93
C GLY A 212 -17.59 -2.27 -9.69
N TYR A 213 -17.25 -3.30 -8.95
CA TYR A 213 -15.87 -3.69 -8.70
C TYR A 213 -15.67 -5.19 -8.94
N VAL A 214 -14.74 -5.53 -9.83
CA VAL A 214 -14.36 -6.92 -10.10
C VAL A 214 -13.17 -7.26 -9.21
N GLY A 215 -13.42 -8.00 -8.13
CA GLY A 215 -12.39 -8.46 -7.20
C GLY A 215 -11.87 -9.84 -7.57
N ALA A 216 -10.62 -10.14 -7.24
CA ALA A 216 -10.06 -11.49 -7.36
C ALA A 216 -10.55 -12.38 -6.20
N HIS A 217 -10.06 -12.13 -5.00
CA HIS A 217 -10.40 -12.86 -3.78
C HIS A 217 -10.90 -11.91 -2.68
N PRO A 218 -11.67 -12.37 -1.68
CA PRO A 218 -12.13 -11.54 -0.57
C PRO A 218 -11.05 -11.36 0.53
N TYR A 219 -9.81 -11.10 0.13
CA TYR A 219 -8.70 -10.88 1.04
C TYR A 219 -8.58 -9.39 1.43
N ALA A 220 -7.90 -9.10 2.55
CA ALA A 220 -7.73 -7.75 3.05
C ALA A 220 -7.12 -6.79 2.01
N GLU A 221 -6.15 -7.24 1.21
CA GLU A 221 -5.57 -6.47 0.11
C GLU A 221 -6.64 -5.96 -0.88
N VAL A 222 -7.55 -6.85 -1.29
CA VAL A 222 -8.62 -6.52 -2.23
C VAL A 222 -9.68 -5.63 -1.55
N LYS A 223 -10.00 -5.91 -0.27
CA LYS A 223 -10.95 -5.10 0.52
C LYS A 223 -10.44 -3.70 0.77
N SER A 224 -9.19 -3.54 1.19
CA SER A 224 -8.52 -2.25 1.31
C SER A 224 -8.58 -1.47 -0.02
N GLY A 225 -8.29 -2.16 -1.13
CA GLY A 225 -8.30 -1.59 -2.47
C GLY A 225 -9.68 -1.06 -2.90
N TYR A 226 -10.74 -1.86 -2.80
CA TYR A 226 -12.06 -1.38 -3.21
C TYR A 226 -12.68 -0.40 -2.23
N THR A 227 -12.40 -0.53 -0.93
CA THR A 227 -12.90 0.40 0.08
C THR A 227 -12.29 1.78 -0.09
N SER A 228 -10.98 1.88 -0.25
CA SER A 228 -10.31 3.16 -0.50
C SER A 228 -10.77 3.82 -1.82
N PHE A 229 -10.96 3.05 -2.88
CA PHE A 229 -11.56 3.50 -4.14
C PHE A 229 -12.98 4.06 -3.94
N TYR A 230 -13.83 3.34 -3.21
CA TYR A 230 -15.17 3.81 -2.87
C TYR A 230 -15.16 5.10 -2.05
N LEU A 231 -14.32 5.18 -1.02
CA LEU A 231 -14.21 6.38 -0.17
C LEU A 231 -13.74 7.59 -0.97
N GLY A 232 -12.79 7.41 -1.90
CA GLY A 232 -12.37 8.45 -2.84
C GLY A 232 -13.53 8.95 -3.69
N ALA A 233 -14.32 8.05 -4.27
CA ALA A 233 -15.50 8.41 -5.06
C ALA A 233 -16.57 9.11 -4.21
N LYS A 234 -16.85 8.60 -3.02
CA LYS A 234 -17.81 9.14 -2.06
C LYS A 234 -17.45 10.55 -1.59
N SER A 235 -16.16 10.88 -1.48
CA SER A 235 -15.70 12.20 -1.06
C SER A 235 -16.15 13.33 -1.97
N VAL A 236 -16.43 13.04 -3.24
CA VAL A 236 -16.89 14.01 -4.25
C VAL A 236 -18.28 13.71 -4.79
N CYS A 237 -18.75 12.46 -4.75
CA CYS A 237 -20.09 12.02 -5.16
C CYS A 237 -20.80 11.31 -3.99
N PRO A 238 -21.44 12.05 -3.06
CA PRO A 238 -21.98 11.47 -1.82
C PRO A 238 -23.08 10.43 -1.99
N THR A 239 -23.73 10.38 -3.16
CA THR A 239 -24.82 9.41 -3.46
C THR A 239 -24.30 8.09 -4.00
N VAL A 240 -22.99 7.97 -4.25
CA VAL A 240 -22.40 6.77 -4.84
C VAL A 240 -22.60 5.53 -3.94
N THR A 241 -22.89 4.42 -4.59
CA THR A 241 -22.86 3.07 -4.01
C THR A 241 -21.97 2.16 -4.86
N MET A 242 -21.58 1.01 -4.32
CA MET A 242 -20.73 0.07 -5.05
C MET A 242 -21.18 -1.38 -4.84
N ASP A 243 -21.24 -2.13 -5.92
CA ASP A 243 -21.41 -3.59 -5.94
C ASP A 243 -20.06 -4.26 -6.24
N VAL A 244 -19.65 -5.22 -5.42
CA VAL A 244 -18.40 -6.00 -5.59
C VAL A 244 -18.73 -7.43 -5.98
N LYS A 245 -18.06 -7.97 -7.00
CA LYS A 245 -18.19 -9.35 -7.44
C LYS A 245 -16.82 -10.00 -7.56
N PHE A 246 -16.60 -11.11 -6.85
CA PHE A 246 -15.34 -11.85 -6.87
C PHE A 246 -15.34 -12.93 -7.95
N THR A 247 -14.18 -13.08 -8.63
CA THR A 247 -13.90 -14.15 -9.59
C THR A 247 -13.38 -15.42 -8.92
N ASN A 248 -12.81 -15.30 -7.71
CA ASN A 248 -12.04 -16.33 -7.03
C ASN A 248 -10.82 -16.80 -7.84
N SER A 249 -10.23 -15.88 -8.60
CA SER A 249 -9.01 -16.07 -9.38
C SER A 249 -8.28 -14.74 -9.46
N TRP A 250 -6.95 -14.74 -9.38
CA TRP A 250 -6.15 -13.54 -9.62
C TRP A 250 -6.22 -13.13 -11.10
N PHE A 251 -6.13 -14.09 -12.01
CA PHE A 251 -6.13 -13.85 -13.44
C PHE A 251 -7.04 -14.85 -14.17
N ASP A 252 -8.14 -14.38 -14.76
CA ASP A 252 -8.98 -15.13 -15.69
C ASP A 252 -9.77 -14.16 -16.57
N ILE A 253 -9.36 -14.01 -17.82
CA ILE A 253 -9.96 -13.08 -18.79
C ILE A 253 -11.48 -13.32 -18.96
N ALA A 254 -11.91 -14.57 -18.94
CA ALA A 254 -13.31 -14.92 -19.18
C ALA A 254 -14.18 -14.63 -17.94
N LEU A 255 -13.72 -15.02 -16.75
CA LEU A 255 -14.41 -14.76 -15.49
C LEU A 255 -14.49 -13.27 -15.16
N GLU A 256 -13.42 -12.53 -15.39
CA GLU A 256 -13.39 -11.08 -15.17
C GLU A 256 -14.33 -10.35 -16.13
N LYS A 257 -14.33 -10.73 -17.42
CA LYS A 257 -15.26 -10.18 -18.40
C LYS A 257 -16.71 -10.51 -18.05
N GLU A 258 -16.99 -11.74 -17.60
CA GLU A 258 -18.33 -12.13 -17.14
C GLU A 258 -18.77 -11.33 -15.90
N ALA A 259 -17.89 -11.18 -14.91
CA ALA A 259 -18.16 -10.41 -13.69
C ALA A 259 -18.45 -8.94 -14.02
N ALA A 260 -17.65 -8.30 -14.87
CA ALA A 260 -17.87 -6.92 -15.32
C ALA A 260 -19.20 -6.77 -16.04
N ASN A 261 -19.52 -7.67 -16.97
CA ASN A 261 -20.79 -7.66 -17.69
C ASN A 261 -21.99 -7.87 -16.75
N ALA A 262 -21.86 -8.74 -15.74
CA ALA A 262 -22.91 -8.94 -14.74
C ALA A 262 -23.16 -7.66 -13.93
N LEU A 263 -22.11 -6.98 -13.45
CA LEU A 263 -22.21 -5.71 -12.74
C LEU A 263 -22.84 -4.61 -13.61
N ILE A 264 -22.46 -4.51 -14.89
CA ILE A 264 -23.07 -3.56 -15.84
C ILE A 264 -24.57 -3.87 -16.02
N ASN A 265 -24.93 -5.13 -16.19
CA ASN A 265 -26.33 -5.56 -16.32
C ASN A 265 -27.15 -5.30 -15.03
N ASP A 266 -26.49 -5.33 -13.86
CA ASP A 266 -27.11 -4.98 -12.57
C ASP A 266 -27.20 -3.46 -12.35
N GLY A 267 -26.84 -2.67 -13.38
CA GLY A 267 -26.98 -1.21 -13.41
C GLY A 267 -25.78 -0.44 -12.84
N CYS A 268 -24.59 -1.05 -12.76
CA CYS A 268 -23.36 -0.31 -12.50
C CYS A 268 -22.97 0.50 -13.73
N VAL A 269 -22.72 1.79 -13.52
CA VAL A 269 -22.46 2.78 -14.58
C VAL A 269 -20.98 3.17 -14.71
N LEU A 270 -20.13 2.60 -13.87
CA LEU A 270 -18.68 2.69 -13.89
C LEU A 270 -18.12 1.41 -13.25
N ILE A 271 -17.09 0.83 -13.84
CA ILE A 271 -16.47 -0.40 -13.34
C ILE A 271 -15.02 -0.15 -12.95
N SER A 272 -14.61 -0.70 -11.80
CA SER A 272 -13.22 -0.84 -11.40
C SER A 272 -12.87 -2.30 -11.14
N GLN A 273 -11.59 -2.59 -10.86
CA GLN A 273 -11.12 -3.96 -10.69
C GLN A 273 -9.89 -4.07 -9.79
N HIS A 274 -9.70 -5.28 -9.25
CA HIS A 274 -8.49 -5.78 -8.59
C HIS A 274 -8.14 -7.19 -9.09
N ALA A 275 -8.67 -7.56 -10.25
CA ALA A 275 -8.31 -8.77 -10.98
C ALA A 275 -7.40 -8.35 -12.15
N ASP A 276 -6.55 -9.26 -12.62
CA ASP A 276 -5.28 -8.93 -13.28
C ASP A 276 -5.27 -9.09 -14.81
N SER A 277 -6.48 -9.17 -15.44
CA SER A 277 -6.57 -9.32 -16.89
C SER A 277 -7.19 -8.11 -17.60
N GLU A 278 -7.14 -8.14 -18.92
CA GLU A 278 -7.88 -7.19 -19.76
C GLU A 278 -9.38 -7.46 -19.86
N GLY A 279 -9.91 -8.47 -19.18
CA GLY A 279 -11.31 -8.90 -19.29
C GLY A 279 -12.30 -7.80 -18.93
N ALA A 280 -12.15 -7.16 -17.78
CA ALA A 280 -13.03 -6.09 -17.33
C ALA A 280 -12.89 -4.80 -18.17
N PRO A 281 -11.68 -4.29 -18.50
CA PRO A 281 -11.51 -3.15 -19.41
C PRO A 281 -12.17 -3.36 -20.78
N LYS A 282 -12.01 -4.53 -21.37
CA LYS A 282 -12.63 -4.87 -22.66
C LYS A 282 -14.15 -4.96 -22.59
N ALA A 283 -14.70 -5.51 -21.50
CA ALA A 283 -16.15 -5.51 -21.28
C ALA A 283 -16.69 -4.07 -21.19
N CYS A 284 -15.99 -3.20 -20.51
CA CYS A 284 -16.36 -1.79 -20.39
C CYS A 284 -16.32 -1.08 -21.73
N GLU A 285 -15.28 -1.29 -22.55
CA GLU A 285 -15.18 -0.71 -23.89
C GLU A 285 -16.32 -1.19 -24.80
N GLU A 286 -16.65 -2.49 -24.80
CA GLU A 286 -17.77 -3.04 -25.55
C GLU A 286 -19.12 -2.47 -25.12
N ALA A 287 -19.29 -2.17 -23.82
CA ALA A 287 -20.53 -1.64 -23.26
C ALA A 287 -20.60 -0.09 -23.29
N GLY A 288 -19.50 0.60 -23.54
CA GLY A 288 -19.41 2.06 -23.45
C GLY A 288 -19.46 2.58 -22.00
N VAL A 289 -19.05 1.77 -21.01
CA VAL A 289 -19.07 2.11 -19.58
C VAL A 289 -17.68 2.53 -19.13
N PRO A 290 -17.50 3.66 -18.42
CA PRO A 290 -16.20 4.07 -17.91
C PRO A 290 -15.53 3.00 -17.04
N ASN A 291 -14.20 2.86 -17.18
CA ASN A 291 -13.40 1.91 -16.44
C ASN A 291 -12.26 2.61 -15.68
N VAL A 292 -12.05 2.23 -14.43
CA VAL A 292 -10.88 2.60 -13.62
C VAL A 292 -10.12 1.32 -13.31
N ALA A 293 -8.87 1.23 -13.75
CA ALA A 293 -8.11 -0.01 -13.68
C ALA A 293 -6.98 0.01 -12.65
N TYR A 294 -6.17 -1.04 -12.65
CA TYR A 294 -5.08 -1.29 -11.74
C TYR A 294 -3.86 -1.84 -12.50
N ASN A 295 -2.68 -1.54 -11.99
CA ASN A 295 -1.35 -1.98 -12.43
C ASN A 295 -0.88 -1.44 -13.78
N LEU A 296 -1.71 -1.38 -14.81
CA LEU A 296 -1.34 -0.94 -16.16
C LEU A 296 -2.21 0.20 -16.69
N ASP A 297 -1.70 0.87 -17.72
CA ASP A 297 -2.48 1.76 -18.57
C ASP A 297 -3.39 0.92 -19.49
N THR A 298 -4.69 0.94 -19.20
CA THR A 298 -5.70 0.18 -19.93
C THR A 298 -6.31 0.91 -21.11
N THR A 299 -5.82 2.10 -21.47
CA THR A 299 -6.26 2.84 -22.69
C THR A 299 -6.00 2.06 -23.96
N ILE A 300 -5.06 1.10 -23.94
CA ILE A 300 -4.80 0.17 -25.04
C ILE A 300 -5.97 -0.79 -25.31
N TRP A 301 -6.77 -1.11 -24.28
CA TRP A 301 -7.93 -2.02 -24.37
C TRP A 301 -9.28 -1.29 -24.38
N GLY A 302 -9.31 -0.09 -23.77
CA GLY A 302 -10.50 0.73 -23.63
C GLY A 302 -10.27 2.20 -23.98
N PRO A 303 -9.88 2.56 -25.21
CA PRO A 303 -9.51 3.95 -25.56
C PRO A 303 -10.63 4.96 -25.37
N ASN A 304 -11.90 4.50 -25.31
CA ASN A 304 -13.07 5.37 -25.12
C ASN A 304 -13.69 5.25 -23.72
N THR A 305 -13.22 4.34 -22.89
CA THR A 305 -13.80 4.06 -21.58
C THR A 305 -12.80 4.01 -20.44
N ALA A 306 -11.53 3.68 -20.70
CA ALA A 306 -10.49 3.75 -19.67
C ALA A 306 -10.31 5.20 -19.21
N LEU A 307 -10.51 5.43 -17.88
CA LEU A 307 -10.44 6.75 -17.28
C LEU A 307 -9.05 7.05 -16.71
N VAL A 308 -8.57 6.17 -15.87
CA VAL A 308 -7.28 6.25 -15.16
C VAL A 308 -7.00 4.91 -14.50
N SER A 309 -5.74 4.62 -14.20
CA SER A 309 -5.31 3.47 -13.39
C SER A 309 -4.45 3.91 -12.21
N SER A 310 -4.46 3.16 -11.11
CA SER A 310 -3.44 3.24 -10.06
C SER A 310 -2.49 2.06 -10.16
N LYS A 311 -1.27 2.22 -9.69
CA LYS A 311 -0.30 1.12 -9.58
C LYS A 311 0.64 1.29 -8.40
N ILE A 312 1.19 0.19 -7.92
CA ILE A 312 2.42 0.19 -7.14
C ILE A 312 3.57 0.40 -8.12
N ASN A 313 4.45 1.34 -7.84
CA ASN A 313 5.70 1.51 -8.56
C ASN A 313 6.80 0.73 -7.84
N TRP A 314 7.09 -0.45 -8.32
CA TRP A 314 8.07 -1.36 -7.70
C TRP A 314 9.53 -0.98 -7.95
N ALA A 315 9.80 -0.10 -8.93
CA ALA A 315 11.18 0.26 -9.27
C ALA A 315 11.97 0.87 -8.09
N PRO A 316 11.42 1.81 -7.28
CA PRO A 316 12.12 2.31 -6.09
C PRO A 316 12.45 1.22 -5.07
N TYR A 317 11.56 0.25 -4.87
CA TYR A 317 11.82 -0.89 -3.99
C TYR A 317 12.95 -1.77 -4.51
N PHE A 318 12.92 -2.13 -5.79
CA PHE A 318 13.99 -2.95 -6.38
C PHE A 318 15.34 -2.24 -6.39
N GLU A 319 15.37 -0.94 -6.66
CA GLU A 319 16.58 -0.13 -6.52
C GLU A 319 17.11 -0.16 -5.08
N HIS A 320 16.21 0.01 -4.10
CA HIS A 320 16.55 0.00 -2.68
C HIS A 320 17.13 -1.35 -2.25
N ILE A 321 16.43 -2.46 -2.50
CA ILE A 321 16.83 -3.78 -2.03
C ILE A 321 18.11 -4.29 -2.71
N ILE A 322 18.25 -4.09 -4.02
CA ILE A 322 19.46 -4.45 -4.77
C ILE A 322 20.66 -3.66 -4.24
N THR A 323 20.48 -2.35 -4.01
CA THR A 323 21.52 -1.49 -3.43
C THR A 323 21.90 -1.91 -2.02
N ALA A 324 20.92 -2.28 -1.19
CA ALA A 324 21.15 -2.74 0.18
C ALA A 324 21.95 -4.04 0.21
N VAL A 325 21.61 -5.00 -0.65
CA VAL A 325 22.35 -6.29 -0.78
C VAL A 325 23.78 -6.04 -1.29
N ALA A 326 23.95 -5.24 -2.34
CA ALA A 326 25.28 -4.92 -2.88
C ALA A 326 26.21 -4.25 -1.86
N ASN A 327 25.67 -3.39 -1.00
CA ASN A 327 26.43 -2.68 0.04
C ASN A 327 26.51 -3.42 1.38
N GLY A 328 25.79 -4.53 1.56
CA GLY A 328 25.66 -5.22 2.84
C GLY A 328 25.04 -4.35 3.93
N THR A 329 24.11 -3.46 3.56
CA THR A 329 23.39 -2.58 4.51
C THR A 329 22.12 -3.23 5.03
N ALA A 330 21.61 -2.74 6.15
CA ALA A 330 20.37 -3.25 6.75
C ALA A 330 19.18 -3.05 5.79
N ILE A 331 18.30 -4.05 5.75
CA ILE A 331 17.05 -4.06 4.99
C ILE A 331 15.89 -3.92 5.95
N GLU A 332 14.90 -3.13 5.60
CA GLU A 332 13.65 -3.02 6.35
C GLU A 332 12.86 -4.33 6.24
N GLN A 333 12.39 -4.84 7.39
CA GLN A 333 11.70 -6.12 7.44
C GLN A 333 10.36 -6.10 6.71
N ASP A 334 9.64 -4.97 6.80
CA ASP A 334 8.40 -4.69 6.09
C ASP A 334 8.51 -3.34 5.38
N TYR A 335 8.82 -3.35 4.08
CA TYR A 335 8.89 -2.15 3.26
C TYR A 335 7.49 -1.74 2.80
N CYS A 336 7.03 -0.54 3.18
CA CYS A 336 5.75 -0.02 2.71
C CYS A 336 5.78 1.51 2.61
N TYR A 337 5.79 2.04 1.39
CA TYR A 337 5.80 3.46 1.11
C TYR A 337 4.66 3.86 0.16
N GLY A 338 4.35 5.15 0.12
CA GLY A 338 3.17 5.71 -0.55
C GLY A 338 3.47 6.62 -1.73
N LEU A 339 2.53 7.54 -1.94
CA LEU A 339 2.63 8.59 -2.98
C LEU A 339 3.82 9.51 -2.79
N LYS A 340 4.23 9.76 -1.56
CA LYS A 340 5.31 10.68 -1.22
C LYS A 340 6.68 10.18 -1.69
N GLU A 341 6.91 8.90 -1.54
CA GLU A 341 8.15 8.21 -1.94
C GLU A 341 8.06 7.64 -3.37
N GLU A 342 7.01 7.99 -4.12
CA GLU A 342 6.75 7.52 -5.47
C GLU A 342 6.54 5.99 -5.59
N SER A 343 6.31 5.29 -4.49
CA SER A 343 5.96 3.87 -4.49
C SER A 343 4.51 3.62 -4.96
N VAL A 344 3.70 4.66 -5.01
CA VAL A 344 2.34 4.64 -5.56
C VAL A 344 2.22 5.69 -6.66
N GLN A 345 1.66 5.32 -7.79
CA GLN A 345 1.46 6.19 -8.95
C GLN A 345 0.07 6.03 -9.55
N ILE A 346 -0.38 7.07 -10.27
CA ILE A 346 -1.50 6.98 -11.20
C ILE A 346 -0.99 7.09 -12.63
N LEU A 347 -1.62 6.39 -13.56
CA LEU A 347 -1.20 6.34 -14.96
C LEU A 347 -2.42 6.21 -15.90
N GLY A 348 -2.19 6.36 -17.18
CA GLY A 348 -3.25 6.19 -18.21
C GLY A 348 -4.40 7.18 -18.06
N PHE A 349 -4.14 8.40 -17.53
CA PHE A 349 -5.17 9.44 -17.43
C PHE A 349 -5.67 9.84 -18.80
N ASN A 350 -6.96 9.60 -19.05
CA ASN A 350 -7.59 9.82 -20.35
C ASN A 350 -8.53 11.02 -20.31
N GLU A 351 -8.05 12.15 -20.80
CA GLU A 351 -8.82 13.42 -20.85
C GLU A 351 -10.13 13.31 -21.63
N LYS A 352 -10.25 12.35 -22.57
CA LYS A 352 -11.49 12.17 -23.34
C LYS A 352 -12.62 11.55 -22.53
N VAL A 353 -12.27 10.76 -21.51
CA VAL A 353 -13.21 10.05 -20.64
C VAL A 353 -13.43 10.83 -19.36
N ALA A 354 -12.40 11.51 -18.87
CA ALA A 354 -12.43 12.27 -17.62
C ALA A 354 -13.44 13.43 -17.65
N ALA A 355 -13.98 13.78 -16.51
CA ALA A 355 -14.73 14.99 -16.31
C ALA A 355 -13.79 16.21 -16.34
N GLU A 356 -14.32 17.37 -16.73
CA GLU A 356 -13.56 18.63 -16.72
C GLU A 356 -13.05 18.92 -15.30
N GLY A 357 -11.77 19.35 -15.19
CA GLY A 357 -11.14 19.68 -13.90
C GLY A 357 -10.60 18.48 -13.12
N THR A 358 -10.78 17.24 -13.60
CA THR A 358 -10.33 16.04 -12.89
C THR A 358 -8.82 16.08 -12.59
N ALA A 359 -7.97 16.41 -13.57
CA ALA A 359 -6.52 16.44 -13.37
C ALA A 359 -6.11 17.38 -12.23
N ALA A 360 -6.64 18.61 -12.20
CA ALA A 360 -6.34 19.59 -11.16
C ALA A 360 -6.83 19.12 -9.77
N LYS A 361 -7.99 18.43 -9.72
CA LYS A 361 -8.51 17.87 -8.47
C LYS A 361 -7.67 16.71 -7.97
N LEU A 362 -7.15 15.87 -8.84
CA LEU A 362 -6.25 14.77 -8.46
C LEU A 362 -4.95 15.30 -7.83
N GLU A 363 -4.35 16.34 -8.41
CA GLU A 363 -3.15 16.98 -7.82
C GLU A 363 -3.46 17.58 -6.44
N GLU A 364 -4.57 18.32 -6.29
CA GLU A 364 -4.99 18.85 -4.98
C GLU A 364 -5.13 17.75 -3.93
N VAL A 365 -5.80 16.64 -4.28
CA VAL A 365 -6.03 15.52 -3.37
C VAL A 365 -4.73 14.77 -3.06
N LYS A 366 -3.86 14.59 -4.06
CA LYS A 366 -2.54 14.00 -3.89
C LYS A 366 -1.69 14.77 -2.88
N GLU A 367 -1.63 16.11 -3.00
CA GLU A 367 -0.92 16.93 -2.02
C GLU A 367 -1.47 16.78 -0.60
N LYS A 368 -2.80 16.66 -0.45
CA LYS A 368 -3.45 16.46 0.84
C LYS A 368 -3.19 15.07 1.44
N LEU A 369 -3.10 14.02 0.62
CA LEU A 369 -2.70 12.68 1.05
C LEU A 369 -1.24 12.70 1.53
N ILE A 370 -0.33 13.25 0.72
CA ILE A 370 1.10 13.36 1.06
C ILE A 370 1.34 14.18 2.33
N SER A 371 0.57 15.25 2.55
CA SER A 371 0.67 16.06 3.78
C SER A 371 -0.01 15.43 4.99
N GLY A 372 -0.79 14.36 4.81
CA GLY A 372 -1.58 13.73 5.85
C GLY A 372 -2.85 14.51 6.26
N GLU A 373 -3.24 15.57 5.50
CA GLU A 373 -4.51 16.28 5.70
C GLU A 373 -5.71 15.34 5.42
N ILE A 374 -5.59 14.45 4.44
CA ILE A 374 -6.55 13.39 4.18
C ILE A 374 -5.99 12.08 4.74
N LYS A 375 -6.75 11.44 5.61
CA LYS A 375 -6.59 10.05 6.02
C LYS A 375 -7.61 9.21 5.26
N VAL A 376 -7.15 8.28 4.43
CA VAL A 376 -8.06 7.50 3.54
C VAL A 376 -9.14 6.78 4.33
N PHE A 377 -8.75 6.15 5.44
CA PHE A 377 -9.66 5.39 6.31
C PHE A 377 -10.04 6.17 7.58
N ASP A 378 -10.31 7.49 7.44
CA ASP A 378 -10.90 8.32 8.50
C ASP A 378 -12.26 7.75 8.87
N THR A 379 -12.42 7.31 10.13
CA THR A 379 -13.64 6.66 10.64
C THR A 379 -14.86 7.56 10.68
N ALA A 380 -14.69 8.88 10.51
CA ALA A 380 -15.79 9.81 10.34
C ALA A 380 -16.41 9.80 8.93
N THR A 381 -15.73 9.18 7.93
CA THR A 381 -16.15 9.19 6.52
C THR A 381 -16.96 7.97 6.10
N PHE A 382 -16.99 6.92 6.92
CA PHE A 382 -17.75 5.69 6.68
C PHE A 382 -18.42 5.16 7.96
N THR A 383 -19.33 4.21 7.78
CA THR A 383 -19.98 3.49 8.88
C THR A 383 -19.95 1.98 8.63
N VAL A 384 -20.10 1.21 9.69
CA VAL A 384 -20.27 -0.24 9.67
C VAL A 384 -21.57 -0.55 10.40
N ASP A 385 -22.54 -1.18 9.75
CA ASP A 385 -23.89 -1.43 10.29
C ASP A 385 -24.59 -0.15 10.82
N GLY A 386 -24.33 1.00 10.18
CA GLY A 386 -24.89 2.30 10.54
C GLY A 386 -24.17 3.04 11.67
N GLU A 387 -23.14 2.47 12.25
CA GLU A 387 -22.39 3.04 13.38
C GLU A 387 -20.97 3.46 12.94
N THR A 388 -20.45 4.53 13.56
CA THR A 388 -19.04 4.93 13.38
C THR A 388 -18.14 3.94 14.07
N LEU A 389 -17.15 3.42 13.34
CA LEU A 389 -16.16 2.50 13.87
C LEU A 389 -15.20 3.23 14.83
N THR A 390 -15.06 2.74 16.06
CA THR A 390 -14.20 3.36 17.09
C THR A 390 -13.09 2.44 17.59
N SER A 391 -13.11 1.15 17.20
CA SER A 391 -12.13 0.13 17.57
C SER A 391 -12.21 -0.98 16.55
N TYR A 392 -11.07 -1.50 16.14
CA TYR A 392 -10.94 -2.70 15.32
C TYR A 392 -9.66 -3.43 15.68
N ILE A 393 -9.79 -4.70 16.03
CA ILE A 393 -8.66 -5.56 16.35
C ILE A 393 -8.28 -6.32 15.07
N ALA A 394 -7.11 -6.04 14.54
CA ALA A 394 -6.55 -6.71 13.38
C ALA A 394 -5.49 -7.74 13.77
N ASP A 395 -5.18 -8.61 12.84
CA ASP A 395 -4.08 -9.57 12.93
C ASP A 395 -2.85 -8.96 12.23
N VAL A 396 -1.97 -8.37 13.01
CA VAL A 396 -0.75 -7.69 12.53
C VAL A 396 0.42 -7.79 13.52
N ASP A 397 0.37 -8.77 14.42
CA ASP A 397 1.39 -8.94 15.45
C ASP A 397 2.60 -9.78 15.02
N ASP A 398 3.40 -10.15 16.01
CA ASP A 398 4.67 -10.85 15.83
C ASP A 398 4.56 -12.38 15.91
N ASP A 399 3.35 -12.98 16.03
CA ASP A 399 3.28 -14.41 16.36
C ASP A 399 2.97 -15.32 15.16
N GLY A 400 2.62 -14.78 14.00
CA GLY A 400 2.31 -15.54 12.79
C GLY A 400 1.06 -16.42 12.87
N THR A 401 0.26 -16.28 13.91
CA THR A 401 -0.93 -17.11 14.17
C THR A 401 -2.18 -16.42 13.71
N PHE A 402 -2.30 -15.63 12.79
CA PHE A 402 -3.47 -14.92 12.25
C PHE A 402 -4.67 -14.86 13.20
N THR A 403 -4.42 -14.33 14.39
CA THR A 403 -5.41 -14.16 15.46
C THR A 403 -5.56 -12.66 15.73
N PRO A 404 -6.73 -12.05 15.56
CA PRO A 404 -6.90 -10.60 15.79
C PRO A 404 -6.52 -10.21 17.23
N GLU A 405 -5.49 -9.37 17.42
CA GLU A 405 -4.97 -8.92 18.71
C GLU A 405 -4.49 -7.47 18.76
N THR A 406 -4.28 -6.82 17.60
CA THR A 406 -3.75 -5.47 17.53
C THR A 406 -4.86 -4.44 17.25
N GLU A 407 -5.02 -3.45 18.15
CA GLU A 407 -5.92 -2.33 17.92
C GLU A 407 -5.33 -1.40 16.85
N VAL A 408 -6.03 -1.25 15.72
CA VAL A 408 -5.55 -0.49 14.56
C VAL A 408 -6.31 0.82 14.32
N ILE A 409 -7.29 1.16 15.17
CA ILE A 409 -7.95 2.46 15.12
C ILE A 409 -7.39 3.36 16.23
N ALA A 410 -6.69 4.40 15.83
CA ALA A 410 -6.20 5.45 16.69
C ALA A 410 -6.38 6.80 15.98
N ASP A 411 -6.39 7.90 16.74
CA ASP A 411 -6.48 9.28 16.22
C ASP A 411 -7.61 9.52 15.20
N GLY A 412 -8.66 8.68 15.24
CA GLY A 412 -9.85 8.80 14.41
C GLY A 412 -9.74 8.16 13.02
N TYR A 413 -8.71 7.37 12.74
CA TYR A 413 -8.59 6.63 11.48
C TYR A 413 -8.04 5.22 11.69
N PHE A 414 -8.22 4.35 10.69
CA PHE A 414 -7.65 3.02 10.64
C PHE A 414 -6.23 3.11 10.06
N HIS A 415 -5.24 2.64 10.80
CA HIS A 415 -3.81 2.69 10.49
C HIS A 415 -3.41 1.56 9.53
N GLU A 416 -3.88 1.64 8.29
CA GLU A 416 -3.58 0.65 7.26
C GLU A 416 -2.11 0.67 6.86
N SER A 417 -1.51 -0.53 6.74
CA SER A 417 -0.11 -0.75 6.31
C SER A 417 0.96 -0.08 7.18
N GLU A 418 0.65 0.27 8.44
CA GLU A 418 1.60 0.85 9.38
C GLU A 418 2.27 -0.20 10.30
N TYR A 419 1.64 -1.36 10.50
CA TYR A 419 2.14 -2.43 11.37
C TYR A 419 2.80 -3.58 10.60
N ARG A 420 2.46 -3.74 9.33
CA ARG A 420 3.11 -4.63 8.36
C ARG A 420 2.94 -4.07 6.95
N SER A 421 3.76 -4.53 5.98
CA SER A 421 3.70 -4.04 4.59
C SER A 421 2.41 -4.41 3.86
N ALA A 422 1.96 -5.65 3.98
CA ALA A 422 0.72 -6.11 3.35
C ALA A 422 -0.53 -5.52 4.04
N PRO A 423 -1.56 -5.15 3.27
CA PRO A 423 -2.80 -4.64 3.81
C PRO A 423 -3.50 -5.58 4.77
N TYR A 424 -4.17 -5.00 5.79
CA TYR A 424 -4.96 -5.74 6.78
C TYR A 424 -6.35 -5.11 7.04
N PHE A 425 -6.78 -4.15 6.23
CA PHE A 425 -8.14 -3.62 6.27
C PHE A 425 -9.14 -4.68 5.75
N ASP A 426 -9.78 -5.39 6.64
CA ASP A 426 -10.73 -6.47 6.35
C ASP A 426 -12.14 -6.16 6.87
N ILE A 427 -12.65 -4.95 6.56
CA ILE A 427 -13.93 -4.45 7.06
C ILE A 427 -14.89 -4.24 5.89
N ASP A 428 -16.11 -4.74 6.03
CA ASP A 428 -17.19 -4.46 5.11
C ASP A 428 -17.94 -3.20 5.59
N ILE A 429 -17.87 -2.10 4.82
CA ILE A 429 -18.45 -0.81 5.18
C ILE A 429 -19.78 -0.57 4.48
N ASP A 430 -20.62 0.30 5.06
CA ASP A 430 -21.90 0.68 4.47
C ASP A 430 -21.74 1.39 3.12
N GLY A 431 -22.60 1.02 2.16
CA GLY A 431 -22.60 1.54 0.79
C GLY A 431 -21.83 0.67 -0.21
N ILE A 432 -21.16 -0.39 0.26
CA ILE A 432 -20.56 -1.44 -0.55
C ILE A 432 -21.36 -2.73 -0.37
N ASN A 433 -21.78 -3.36 -1.47
CA ASN A 433 -22.55 -4.60 -1.46
C ASN A 433 -21.75 -5.73 -2.10
N LEU A 434 -21.52 -6.80 -1.38
CA LEU A 434 -20.91 -8.03 -1.92
C LEU A 434 -21.98 -8.87 -2.66
N LYS A 435 -21.68 -9.37 -3.89
CA LYS A 435 -22.62 -10.08 -4.80
C LYS A 435 -22.26 -11.55 -4.98
#